data_dfe378dff903fb0a7f1d56513190e27c
#
_entry.id   dfe378dff903fb0a7f1d56513190e27c
#
_cell.length_a   1.000
_cell.length_b   1.000
_cell.length_c   1.000
_cell.angle_alpha   90.00
_cell.angle_beta   90.00
_cell.angle_gamma   90.00
#
_symmetry.space_group_name_H-M   'P 1'
#
loop_
_entity.id
_entity.type
_entity.pdbx_description
1 polymer ?
#
loop_
_entity_poly.entity_id
_entity_poly.type
_entity_poly.pdbx_seq_one_letter_code
_entity_poly.pdbx_strand_id
1 'polypeptide(L)'
;MNTKAFASVADLEEKPVSFERLSEHAWAYTAEGDPNTGVVIGDDSVMIIDATATPVMAKSVIAKVREVTDKPIKYVVLTHYHAVRVLGASGYRDEGLEHIIASYPTYELIRERGQQDMESEIGRFPRLFRAVESIPGLTWPTLTFKEEITLWMGSLEVRILHPGAGHTKGDTAVWLPQERVLFSGDLIE
;
A
#
# COMPACT_ATOMS: atom_id res chain seq x y z
N MET A 1 -14.10 23.13 20.52
CA MET A 1 -14.01 22.31 19.30
C MET A 1 -12.83 21.38 19.48
N ASN A 2 -13.07 20.08 19.66
CA ASN A 2 -11.98 19.11 19.70
C ASN A 2 -11.46 18.96 18.26
N THR A 3 -10.36 19.63 17.96
CA THR A 3 -9.59 19.32 16.74
C THR A 3 -9.05 17.91 16.92
N LYS A 4 -9.63 16.93 16.23
CA LYS A 4 -9.06 15.59 16.14
C LYS A 4 -7.63 15.74 15.62
N ALA A 5 -6.65 15.43 16.45
CA ALA A 5 -5.26 15.45 16.02
C ALA A 5 -5.09 14.30 15.00
N PHE A 6 -4.67 14.63 13.80
CA PHE A 6 -4.15 13.65 12.84
C PHE A 6 -3.03 12.83 13.51
N ALA A 7 -2.82 11.58 13.06
CA ALA A 7 -1.81 10.69 13.62
C ALA A 7 -0.54 11.45 14.03
N SER A 8 -0.26 11.46 15.31
CA SER A 8 0.84 12.23 15.91
C SER A 8 1.45 11.42 17.05
N VAL A 9 2.54 11.91 17.64
CA VAL A 9 3.17 11.29 18.82
C VAL A 9 2.17 11.09 19.97
N ALA A 10 1.15 11.93 20.07
CA ALA A 10 0.12 11.86 21.12
C ALA A 10 -1.06 10.91 20.77
N ASP A 11 -1.21 10.49 19.51
CA ASP A 11 -2.29 9.59 19.07
C ASP A 11 -1.80 8.14 19.15
N LEU A 12 -2.06 7.49 20.28
CA LEU A 12 -1.65 6.12 20.55
C LEU A 12 -2.84 5.13 20.54
N GLU A 13 -4.08 5.60 20.36
CA GLU A 13 -5.26 4.74 20.33
C GLU A 13 -5.35 3.94 19.05
N GLU A 14 -5.58 2.62 19.17
CA GLU A 14 -5.92 1.79 18.02
C GLU A 14 -7.25 2.24 17.42
N LYS A 15 -7.32 2.27 16.09
CA LYS A 15 -8.52 2.63 15.36
C LYS A 15 -9.27 1.38 14.88
N PRO A 16 -10.61 1.39 14.90
CA PRO A 16 -11.38 0.31 14.29
C PRO A 16 -11.05 0.19 12.81
N VAL A 17 -10.77 -1.02 12.38
CA VAL A 17 -10.52 -1.33 10.97
C VAL A 17 -11.82 -1.67 10.28
N SER A 18 -12.04 -1.09 9.09
CA SER A 18 -13.05 -1.50 8.12
C SER A 18 -12.39 -2.27 6.98
N PHE A 19 -13.05 -3.32 6.49
CA PHE A 19 -12.68 -4.04 5.27
C PHE A 19 -13.91 -4.16 4.39
N GLU A 20 -14.00 -3.30 3.39
CA GLU A 20 -15.21 -3.10 2.61
C GLU A 20 -15.01 -3.47 1.14
N ARG A 21 -16.02 -4.17 0.59
CA ARG A 21 -16.07 -4.46 -0.84
C ARG A 21 -16.54 -3.24 -1.60
N LEU A 22 -15.71 -2.72 -2.51
CA LEU A 22 -16.02 -1.56 -3.35
C LEU A 22 -16.71 -1.96 -4.67
N SER A 23 -16.32 -3.12 -5.23
CA SER A 23 -16.83 -3.66 -6.48
C SER A 23 -16.68 -5.18 -6.53
N GLU A 24 -16.83 -5.81 -7.69
CA GLU A 24 -16.69 -7.27 -7.82
C GLU A 24 -15.30 -7.75 -7.40
N HIS A 25 -14.23 -7.02 -7.79
CA HIS A 25 -12.84 -7.41 -7.57
C HIS A 25 -12.07 -6.47 -6.63
N ALA A 26 -12.67 -5.35 -6.19
CA ALA A 26 -11.98 -4.34 -5.39
C ALA A 26 -12.48 -4.26 -3.95
N TRP A 27 -11.54 -4.11 -3.01
CA TRP A 27 -11.78 -3.97 -1.59
C TRP A 27 -10.91 -2.85 -1.01
N ALA A 28 -11.37 -2.24 0.08
CA ALA A 28 -10.61 -1.25 0.85
C ALA A 28 -10.44 -1.69 2.30
N TYR A 29 -9.21 -1.69 2.77
CA TYR A 29 -8.84 -1.84 4.18
C TYR A 29 -8.53 -0.45 4.72
N THR A 30 -9.34 0.05 5.64
CA THR A 30 -9.27 1.43 6.11
C THR A 30 -9.39 1.51 7.63
N ALA A 31 -8.77 2.55 8.21
CA ALA A 31 -9.01 2.97 9.58
C ALA A 31 -8.86 4.48 9.68
N GLU A 32 -9.59 5.14 10.58
CA GLU A 32 -9.55 6.60 10.72
C GLU A 32 -8.15 7.10 11.08
N GLY A 33 -7.55 7.91 10.20
CA GLY A 33 -6.23 8.49 10.39
C GLY A 33 -5.06 7.53 10.16
N ASP A 34 -5.32 6.32 9.62
CA ASP A 34 -4.28 5.37 9.24
C ASP A 34 -4.12 5.32 7.72
N PRO A 35 -2.94 4.92 7.22
CA PRO A 35 -2.77 4.64 5.80
C PRO A 35 -3.72 3.54 5.34
N ASN A 36 -4.46 3.80 4.29
CA ASN A 36 -5.37 2.83 3.68
C ASN A 36 -4.60 1.83 2.81
N THR A 37 -5.16 0.64 2.66
CA THR A 37 -4.66 -0.38 1.73
C THR A 37 -5.77 -0.79 0.78
N GLY A 38 -5.49 -0.77 -0.51
CA GLY A 38 -6.36 -1.33 -1.53
C GLY A 38 -6.08 -2.82 -1.73
N VAL A 39 -7.13 -3.58 -2.06
CA VAL A 39 -7.01 -5.01 -2.41
C VAL A 39 -7.77 -5.27 -3.69
N VAL A 40 -7.09 -5.88 -4.66
CA VAL A 40 -7.71 -6.33 -5.92
C VAL A 40 -7.59 -7.84 -6.00
N ILE A 41 -8.72 -8.52 -6.19
CA ILE A 41 -8.81 -9.98 -6.28
C ILE A 41 -9.15 -10.37 -7.72
N GLY A 42 -8.14 -10.78 -8.49
CA GLY A 42 -8.31 -11.29 -9.84
C GLY A 42 -8.72 -12.76 -9.88
N ASP A 43 -8.66 -13.37 -11.07
CA ASP A 43 -9.11 -14.76 -11.26
C ASP A 43 -8.23 -15.77 -10.50
N ASP A 44 -6.91 -15.53 -10.40
CA ASP A 44 -5.94 -16.48 -9.86
C ASP A 44 -5.00 -15.91 -8.78
N SER A 45 -5.09 -14.62 -8.50
CA SER A 45 -4.17 -13.93 -7.61
C SER A 45 -4.76 -12.68 -6.98
N VAL A 46 -4.08 -12.15 -5.98
CA VAL A 46 -4.41 -10.91 -5.28
C VAL A 46 -3.30 -9.89 -5.49
N MET A 47 -3.69 -8.63 -5.66
CA MET A 47 -2.82 -7.46 -5.62
C MET A 47 -3.16 -6.62 -4.39
N ILE A 48 -2.12 -6.18 -3.69
CA ILE A 48 -2.19 -5.23 -2.59
C ILE A 48 -1.71 -3.87 -3.10
N ILE A 49 -2.42 -2.81 -2.75
CA ILE A 49 -2.06 -1.43 -3.09
C ILE A 49 -1.75 -0.73 -1.78
N ASP A 50 -0.50 -0.39 -1.61
CA ASP A 50 0.18 0.01 -0.38
C ASP A 50 0.24 -1.07 0.71
N ALA A 51 1.43 -1.25 1.25
CA ALA A 51 1.80 -2.43 2.02
C ALA A 51 1.63 -2.28 3.53
N THR A 52 1.12 -1.12 4.00
CA THR A 52 1.20 -0.69 5.41
C THR A 52 2.63 -0.37 5.89
N ALA A 53 2.76 0.09 7.15
CA ALA A 53 4.03 0.56 7.69
C ALA A 53 4.96 -0.55 8.19
N THR A 54 4.42 -1.70 8.63
CA THR A 54 5.25 -2.80 9.13
C THR A 54 4.77 -4.17 8.65
N PRO A 55 5.67 -5.17 8.59
CA PRO A 55 5.29 -6.55 8.27
C PRO A 55 4.24 -7.14 9.22
N VAL A 56 4.25 -6.75 10.49
CA VAL A 56 3.25 -7.18 11.47
C VAL A 56 1.88 -6.58 11.15
N MET A 57 1.82 -5.31 10.73
CA MET A 57 0.57 -4.68 10.29
C MET A 57 0.06 -5.29 8.97
N ALA A 58 0.95 -5.65 8.05
CA ALA A 58 0.58 -6.36 6.83
C ALA A 58 -0.16 -7.68 7.11
N LYS A 59 0.18 -8.39 8.19
CA LYS A 59 -0.55 -9.60 8.62
C LYS A 59 -2.02 -9.33 8.95
N SER A 60 -2.36 -8.13 9.41
CA SER A 60 -3.76 -7.75 9.65
C SER A 60 -4.54 -7.59 8.33
N VAL A 61 -3.90 -7.05 7.30
CA VAL A 61 -4.46 -7.00 5.94
C VAL A 61 -4.63 -8.40 5.37
N ILE A 62 -3.59 -9.24 5.48
CA ILE A 62 -3.62 -10.63 5.03
C ILE A 62 -4.77 -11.39 5.70
N ALA A 63 -4.96 -11.25 7.00
CA ALA A 63 -6.06 -11.90 7.72
C ALA A 63 -7.43 -11.50 7.13
N LYS A 64 -7.62 -10.23 6.78
CA LYS A 64 -8.85 -9.76 6.13
C LYS A 64 -9.00 -10.29 4.70
N VAL A 65 -7.93 -10.34 3.94
CA VAL A 65 -7.95 -10.96 2.60
C VAL A 65 -8.34 -12.43 2.68
N ARG A 66 -7.83 -13.17 3.67
CA ARG A 66 -8.14 -14.59 3.87
C ARG A 66 -9.58 -14.88 4.33
N GLU A 67 -10.33 -13.86 4.81
CA GLU A 67 -11.78 -13.99 5.05
C GLU A 67 -12.58 -14.11 3.72
N VAL A 68 -12.01 -13.69 2.58
CA VAL A 68 -12.72 -13.60 1.29
C VAL A 68 -12.07 -14.40 0.16
N THR A 69 -10.80 -14.80 0.29
CA THR A 69 -10.10 -15.58 -0.75
C THR A 69 -8.85 -16.29 -0.23
N ASP A 70 -8.58 -17.49 -0.77
CA ASP A 70 -7.34 -18.24 -0.54
C ASP A 70 -6.30 -18.04 -1.66
N LYS A 71 -6.58 -17.19 -2.65
CA LYS A 71 -5.67 -16.92 -3.77
C LYS A 71 -4.35 -16.32 -3.30
N PRO A 72 -3.20 -16.67 -3.94
CA PRO A 72 -1.91 -16.11 -3.55
C PRO A 72 -1.87 -14.60 -3.76
N ILE A 73 -1.20 -13.89 -2.82
CA ILE A 73 -0.94 -12.46 -2.95
C ILE A 73 0.35 -12.29 -3.75
N LYS A 74 0.23 -12.11 -5.07
CA LYS A 74 1.38 -12.08 -5.97
C LYS A 74 1.97 -10.69 -6.16
N TYR A 75 1.19 -9.64 -5.97
CA TYR A 75 1.58 -8.28 -6.32
C TYR A 75 1.38 -7.33 -5.15
N VAL A 76 2.36 -6.47 -4.93
CA VAL A 76 2.26 -5.27 -4.09
C VAL A 76 2.59 -4.07 -4.96
N VAL A 77 1.68 -3.12 -5.08
CA VAL A 77 1.91 -1.82 -5.75
C VAL A 77 2.18 -0.78 -4.69
N LEU A 78 3.27 -0.04 -4.82
CA LEU A 78 3.59 1.09 -3.97
C LEU A 78 3.10 2.37 -4.66
N THR A 79 2.15 3.07 -4.05
CA THR A 79 1.63 4.31 -4.63
C THR A 79 2.67 5.43 -4.60
N HIS A 80 3.51 5.47 -3.56
CA HIS A 80 4.64 6.37 -3.43
C HIS A 80 5.66 5.80 -2.42
N TYR A 81 6.66 6.60 -2.00
CA TYR A 81 7.81 6.10 -1.27
C TYR A 81 7.72 6.21 0.26
N HIS A 82 6.70 6.88 0.83
CA HIS A 82 6.61 7.10 2.27
C HIS A 82 6.56 5.81 3.07
N ALA A 83 7.30 5.79 4.18
CA ALA A 83 7.53 4.61 5.00
C ALA A 83 6.24 3.95 5.49
N VAL A 84 5.22 4.73 5.84
CA VAL A 84 3.89 4.25 6.27
C VAL A 84 3.16 3.41 5.21
N ARG A 85 3.56 3.54 3.94
CA ARG A 85 2.93 2.84 2.80
C ARG A 85 3.71 1.62 2.34
N VAL A 86 5.01 1.58 2.59
CA VAL A 86 5.89 0.66 1.85
C VAL A 86 6.57 -0.40 2.72
N LEU A 87 6.90 -0.11 3.99
CA LEU A 87 7.79 -0.97 4.77
C LEU A 87 7.17 -2.30 5.19
N GLY A 88 5.84 -2.44 5.14
CA GLY A 88 5.13 -3.69 5.38
C GLY A 88 5.26 -4.74 4.28
N ALA A 89 5.80 -4.41 3.10
CA ALA A 89 5.79 -5.28 1.93
C ALA A 89 6.44 -6.66 2.15
N SER A 90 7.46 -6.75 3.01
CA SER A 90 8.08 -8.04 3.35
C SER A 90 7.13 -9.00 4.07
N GLY A 91 6.05 -8.52 4.66
CA GLY A 91 5.03 -9.33 5.33
C GLY A 91 4.22 -10.22 4.37
N TYR A 92 4.22 -9.90 3.07
CA TYR A 92 3.49 -10.68 2.05
C TYR A 92 4.32 -11.78 1.40
N ARG A 93 5.60 -11.95 1.75
CA ARG A 93 6.50 -12.93 1.10
C ARG A 93 5.99 -14.37 1.18
N ASP A 94 5.50 -14.76 2.35
CA ASP A 94 5.00 -16.13 2.59
C ASP A 94 3.63 -16.38 1.94
N GLU A 95 2.99 -15.34 1.39
CA GLU A 95 1.68 -15.38 0.75
C GLU A 95 1.77 -15.59 -0.78
N GLY A 96 2.97 -15.75 -1.32
CA GLY A 96 3.21 -15.96 -2.75
C GLY A 96 3.63 -14.71 -3.51
N LEU A 97 4.16 -13.68 -2.82
CA LEU A 97 4.59 -12.44 -3.44
C LEU A 97 5.65 -12.66 -4.53
N GLU A 98 5.31 -12.28 -5.76
CA GLU A 98 6.19 -12.36 -6.92
C GLU A 98 6.84 -10.99 -7.23
N HIS A 99 6.03 -9.92 -7.18
CA HIS A 99 6.49 -8.59 -7.55
C HIS A 99 6.04 -7.50 -6.58
N ILE A 100 6.98 -6.60 -6.26
CA ILE A 100 6.74 -5.28 -5.70
C ILE A 100 6.90 -4.28 -6.85
N ILE A 101 5.82 -3.57 -7.19
CA ILE A 101 5.71 -2.70 -8.36
C ILE A 101 5.69 -1.25 -7.91
N ALA A 102 6.49 -0.40 -8.53
CA ALA A 102 6.47 1.05 -8.29
C ALA A 102 6.82 1.83 -9.56
N SER A 103 6.46 3.10 -9.61
CA SER A 103 7.00 3.99 -10.63
C SER A 103 8.51 4.12 -10.47
N TYR A 104 9.23 4.38 -11.58
CA TYR A 104 10.67 4.59 -11.51
C TYR A 104 11.06 5.79 -10.61
N PRO A 105 10.33 6.93 -10.63
CA PRO A 105 10.61 8.01 -9.68
C PRO A 105 10.38 7.62 -8.20
N THR A 106 9.42 6.75 -7.89
CA THR A 106 9.27 6.20 -6.52
C THR A 106 10.50 5.39 -6.11
N TYR A 107 11.03 4.53 -6.99
CA TYR A 107 12.28 3.81 -6.73
C TYR A 107 13.45 4.77 -6.47
N GLU A 108 13.58 5.85 -7.25
CA GLU A 108 14.61 6.88 -7.03
C GLU A 108 14.45 7.55 -5.66
N LEU A 109 13.23 7.90 -5.26
CA LEU A 109 12.96 8.50 -3.95
C LEU A 109 13.27 7.55 -2.80
N ILE A 110 12.95 6.24 -2.92
CA ILE A 110 13.36 5.24 -1.92
C ILE A 110 14.88 5.22 -1.78
N ARG A 111 15.62 5.23 -2.91
CA ARG A 111 17.09 5.24 -2.92
C ARG A 111 17.67 6.51 -2.31
N GLU A 112 17.09 7.67 -2.62
CA GLU A 112 17.62 8.97 -2.21
C GLU A 112 17.24 9.35 -0.78
N ARG A 113 16.02 9.01 -0.35
CA ARG A 113 15.40 9.54 0.87
C ARG A 113 14.75 8.50 1.77
N GLY A 114 14.60 7.27 1.32
CA GLY A 114 13.82 6.26 2.03
C GLY A 114 14.31 6.02 3.46
N GLN A 115 15.62 6.04 3.71
CA GLN A 115 16.17 5.88 5.05
C GLN A 115 15.80 7.06 5.95
N GLN A 116 15.95 8.28 5.45
CA GLN A 116 15.60 9.50 6.18
C GLN A 116 14.10 9.57 6.48
N ASP A 117 13.28 9.17 5.51
CA ASP A 117 11.83 9.13 5.64
C ASP A 117 11.40 8.11 6.69
N MET A 118 11.94 6.89 6.64
CA MET A 118 11.68 5.84 7.61
C MET A 118 11.99 6.31 9.05
N GLU A 119 13.17 6.88 9.28
CA GLU A 119 13.58 7.36 10.59
C GLU A 119 12.68 8.50 11.09
N SER A 120 12.34 9.43 10.21
CA SER A 120 11.46 10.56 10.50
C SER A 120 10.04 10.11 10.85
N GLU A 121 9.46 9.23 10.06
CA GLU A 121 8.07 8.80 10.25
C GLU A 121 7.88 7.90 11.45
N ILE A 122 8.80 6.97 11.70
CA ILE A 122 8.80 6.15 12.93
C ILE A 122 8.79 7.06 14.18
N GLY A 123 9.60 8.13 14.18
CA GLY A 123 9.65 9.07 15.30
C GLY A 123 8.40 9.95 15.44
N ARG A 124 7.73 10.26 14.34
CA ARG A 124 6.56 11.15 14.29
C ARG A 124 5.24 10.44 14.55
N PHE A 125 5.10 9.18 14.10
CA PHE A 125 3.85 8.45 14.08
C PHE A 125 3.96 7.06 14.71
N PRO A 126 4.31 6.95 16.01
CA PRO A 126 4.61 5.65 16.63
C PRO A 126 3.43 4.65 16.54
N ARG A 127 2.18 5.13 16.56
CA ARG A 127 1.01 4.27 16.41
C ARG A 127 0.95 3.57 15.04
N LEU A 128 1.40 4.25 14.00
CA LEU A 128 1.40 3.71 12.62
C LEU A 128 2.53 2.70 12.37
N PHE A 129 3.50 2.57 13.29
CA PHE A 129 4.65 1.69 13.17
C PHE A 129 4.68 0.64 14.28
N ARG A 130 3.58 -0.11 14.45
CA ARG A 130 3.53 -1.21 15.40
C ARG A 130 4.58 -2.27 15.07
N ALA A 131 5.29 -2.78 16.09
CA ALA A 131 6.35 -3.76 15.94
C ALA A 131 7.43 -3.30 14.93
N VAL A 132 7.96 -2.09 15.12
CA VAL A 132 8.98 -1.48 14.26
C VAL A 132 10.21 -2.37 14.06
N GLU A 133 10.53 -3.20 15.07
CA GLU A 133 11.61 -4.18 15.03
C GLU A 133 11.39 -5.29 13.99
N SER A 134 10.18 -5.44 13.47
CA SER A 134 9.87 -6.41 12.40
C SER A 134 10.28 -5.92 11.01
N ILE A 135 10.62 -4.62 10.86
CA ILE A 135 11.01 -4.04 9.57
C ILE A 135 12.43 -4.50 9.21
N PRO A 136 12.63 -5.22 8.10
CA PRO A 136 13.97 -5.73 7.75
C PRO A 136 14.88 -4.68 7.11
N GLY A 137 14.39 -3.48 6.87
CA GLY A 137 15.02 -2.39 6.15
C GLY A 137 14.10 -1.81 5.09
N LEU A 138 14.65 -1.04 4.15
CA LEU A 138 13.88 -0.41 3.08
C LEU A 138 13.25 -1.46 2.15
N THR A 139 12.06 -1.14 1.67
CA THR A 139 11.38 -1.93 0.63
C THR A 139 11.91 -1.53 -0.74
N TRP A 140 12.31 -2.53 -1.52
CA TRP A 140 12.82 -2.32 -2.88
C TRP A 140 11.84 -2.92 -3.90
N PRO A 141 11.34 -2.10 -4.86
CA PRO A 141 10.59 -2.61 -5.99
C PRO A 141 11.38 -3.64 -6.79
N THR A 142 10.72 -4.71 -7.23
CA THR A 142 11.28 -5.73 -8.13
C THR A 142 10.92 -5.46 -9.58
N LEU A 143 9.88 -4.63 -9.82
CA LEU A 143 9.46 -4.18 -11.13
C LEU A 143 9.20 -2.68 -11.07
N THR A 144 9.78 -1.93 -12.03
CA THR A 144 9.54 -0.49 -12.14
C THR A 144 9.02 -0.13 -13.53
N PHE A 145 8.22 0.93 -13.60
CA PHE A 145 7.68 1.47 -14.84
C PHE A 145 7.83 3.00 -14.88
N LYS A 146 7.70 3.61 -16.06
CA LYS A 146 7.85 5.08 -16.22
C LYS A 146 6.52 5.81 -16.27
N GLU A 147 5.60 5.33 -17.08
CA GLU A 147 4.32 6.02 -17.32
C GLU A 147 3.14 5.13 -16.93
N GLU A 148 3.06 3.95 -17.51
CA GLU A 148 1.95 3.03 -17.31
C GLU A 148 2.41 1.59 -17.52
N ILE A 149 1.77 0.66 -16.79
CA ILE A 149 1.82 -0.77 -17.03
C ILE A 149 0.42 -1.33 -16.88
N THR A 150 0.01 -2.21 -17.80
CA THR A 150 -1.23 -2.98 -17.68
C THR A 150 -0.89 -4.40 -17.25
N LEU A 151 -1.50 -4.83 -16.17
CA LEU A 151 -1.43 -6.20 -15.67
C LEU A 151 -2.79 -6.88 -15.85
N TRP A 152 -2.78 -8.06 -16.44
CA TRP A 152 -3.96 -8.90 -16.55
C TRP A 152 -3.96 -9.94 -15.43
N MET A 153 -4.94 -9.84 -14.53
CA MET A 153 -5.14 -10.80 -13.43
C MET A 153 -6.26 -11.78 -13.83
N GLY A 154 -5.93 -12.67 -14.79
CA GLY A 154 -6.92 -13.45 -15.51
C GLY A 154 -7.65 -12.58 -16.54
N SER A 155 -8.97 -12.46 -16.43
CA SER A 155 -9.80 -11.59 -17.29
C SER A 155 -9.83 -10.12 -16.83
N LEU A 156 -9.39 -9.82 -15.62
CA LEU A 156 -9.42 -8.48 -15.04
C LEU A 156 -8.25 -7.63 -15.54
N GLU A 157 -8.55 -6.52 -16.20
CA GLU A 157 -7.57 -5.50 -16.55
C GLU A 157 -7.27 -4.59 -15.34
N VAL A 158 -5.99 -4.50 -14.97
CA VAL A 158 -5.50 -3.59 -13.93
C VAL A 158 -4.47 -2.66 -14.55
N ARG A 159 -4.77 -1.37 -14.58
CA ARG A 159 -3.86 -0.33 -15.11
C ARG A 159 -3.17 0.37 -13.94
N ILE A 160 -1.84 0.36 -13.93
CA ILE A 160 -1.00 0.98 -12.93
C ILE A 160 -0.35 2.19 -13.59
N LEU A 161 -0.70 3.38 -13.13
CA LEU A 161 -0.43 4.64 -13.81
C LEU A 161 0.47 5.53 -12.97
N HIS A 162 1.45 6.19 -13.59
CA HIS A 162 2.16 7.33 -13.01
C HIS A 162 1.66 8.62 -13.66
N PRO A 163 0.68 9.33 -13.06
CA PRO A 163 0.06 10.49 -13.67
C PRO A 163 0.94 11.76 -13.65
N GLY A 164 2.13 11.64 -13.09
CA GLY A 164 3.05 12.75 -12.86
C GLY A 164 3.22 13.05 -11.37
N ALA A 165 4.02 14.07 -11.06
CA ALA A 165 4.26 14.50 -9.69
C ALA A 165 3.01 15.20 -9.10
N GLY A 166 2.63 14.81 -7.89
CA GLY A 166 1.54 15.40 -7.13
C GLY A 166 1.94 15.51 -5.66
N HIS A 167 1.59 14.51 -4.83
CA HIS A 167 2.03 14.39 -3.44
C HIS A 167 3.54 14.14 -3.34
N THR A 168 4.05 13.28 -4.22
CA THR A 168 5.49 13.04 -4.42
C THR A 168 5.86 13.16 -5.90
N LYS A 169 7.14 12.92 -6.24
CA LYS A 169 7.57 12.83 -7.66
C LYS A 169 7.12 11.53 -8.33
N GLY A 170 6.80 10.50 -7.54
CA GLY A 170 6.64 9.15 -8.04
C GLY A 170 5.24 8.57 -7.86
N ASP A 171 4.26 9.42 -7.63
CA ASP A 171 2.91 8.96 -7.32
C ASP A 171 2.36 8.01 -8.38
N THR A 172 1.71 6.97 -7.89
CA THR A 172 1.13 5.91 -8.69
C THR A 172 -0.33 5.73 -8.31
N ALA A 173 -1.20 5.61 -9.30
CA ALA A 173 -2.60 5.24 -9.14
C ALA A 173 -2.86 3.87 -9.76
N VAL A 174 -3.82 3.13 -9.24
CA VAL A 174 -4.28 1.85 -9.80
C VAL A 174 -5.72 1.99 -10.24
N TRP A 175 -5.98 1.74 -11.52
CA TRP A 175 -7.27 1.89 -12.16
C TRP A 175 -7.82 0.55 -12.65
N LEU A 176 -9.06 0.24 -12.29
CA LEU A 176 -9.83 -0.90 -12.77
C LEU A 176 -10.88 -0.41 -13.76
N PRO A 177 -10.62 -0.46 -15.08
CA PRO A 177 -11.49 0.15 -16.09
C PRO A 177 -12.91 -0.42 -16.10
N GLN A 178 -13.04 -1.74 -16.03
CA GLN A 178 -14.32 -2.44 -16.07
C GLN A 178 -15.22 -2.08 -14.89
N GLU A 179 -14.61 -1.82 -13.72
CA GLU A 179 -15.33 -1.55 -12.48
C GLU A 179 -15.42 -0.07 -12.13
N ARG A 180 -14.66 0.77 -12.84
CA ARG A 180 -14.53 2.19 -12.60
C ARG A 180 -14.10 2.53 -11.15
N VAL A 181 -13.18 1.71 -10.62
CA VAL A 181 -12.56 1.91 -9.30
C VAL A 181 -11.16 2.44 -9.48
N LEU A 182 -10.82 3.50 -8.76
CA LEU A 182 -9.49 4.11 -8.71
C LEU A 182 -8.96 4.07 -7.28
N PHE A 183 -7.76 3.52 -7.13
CA PHE A 183 -6.94 3.69 -5.93
C PHE A 183 -5.91 4.77 -6.22
N SER A 184 -6.08 5.92 -5.61
CA SER A 184 -5.31 7.14 -5.93
C SER A 184 -4.01 7.29 -5.15
N GLY A 185 -3.78 6.45 -4.11
CA GLY A 185 -2.78 6.79 -3.10
C GLY A 185 -3.08 8.17 -2.50
N ASP A 186 -2.05 8.91 -2.16
CA ASP A 186 -2.16 10.25 -1.55
C ASP A 186 -2.26 11.40 -2.60
N LEU A 187 -2.59 11.06 -3.87
CA LEU A 187 -2.93 12.07 -4.89
C LEU A 187 -4.25 12.78 -4.59
N ILE A 188 -5.15 12.10 -3.89
CA ILE A 188 -6.46 12.63 -3.48
C ILE A 188 -6.62 12.31 -2.00
N GLU A 189 -6.58 13.35 -1.17
CA GLU A 189 -6.78 13.32 0.28
C GLU A 189 -8.08 14.01 0.68
#